data_40add0aec8b765318730af2a064afe3c
#
_entry.id   40add0aec8b765318730af2a064afe3c
#
_cell.length_a   1.000
_cell.length_b   1.000
_cell.length_c   1.000
_cell.angle_alpha   90.00
_cell.angle_beta   90.00
_cell.angle_gamma   90.00
#
_symmetry.space_group_name_H-M   'P 1'
#
loop_
_entity.id
_entity.type
_entity.pdbx_description
1 polymer ?
#
loop_
_entity_poly.entity_id
_entity_poly.type
_entity_poly.pdbx_seq_one_letter_code
_entity_poly.pdbx_strand_id
1 'polypeptide(L)'
;MSIILAPIAGWCVPLDEVPDAAFAKAMLGDGVAVDPVSPELRAPCDGEIISVAAARHALALRSSTGAEILLHVGIDTVALGGEGFQVHVRKGDRVRAGDPLLTFDLDRVARTGLSLMTPVIITNGERFRIRNASLNRSLKHGDPLFELEELSAGAGGDAATGAPVVSESLVVAHAHGIHARPAALIARIAKNLPYEIEIRARGRAARARSTVALMSLGIRGGDEVVIAGFESKAATGVAAIAEAIRNLEAVAAHAPAPAAVAVPVNTPVGQIATLHRTSPTLRSQ
;
A
#
# COMPACT_ATOMS: atom_id res chain seq x y z
N MET A 1 22.86 -5.98 -1.73
CA MET A 1 21.56 -6.07 -2.43
C MET A 1 20.74 -7.18 -1.80
N SER A 2 19.45 -6.96 -1.56
CA SER A 2 18.52 -7.97 -1.07
C SER A 2 17.39 -8.16 -2.09
N ILE A 3 16.91 -9.41 -2.23
CA ILE A 3 15.82 -9.74 -3.16
C ILE A 3 14.51 -9.69 -2.38
N ILE A 4 13.53 -9.01 -2.94
CA ILE A 4 12.15 -9.02 -2.48
C ILE A 4 11.37 -9.95 -3.39
N LEU A 5 10.66 -10.90 -2.78
CA LEU A 5 9.91 -11.93 -3.49
C LEU A 5 8.47 -11.48 -3.73
N ALA A 6 7.82 -12.04 -4.73
CA ALA A 6 6.41 -11.81 -5.02
C ALA A 6 5.55 -12.32 -3.84
N PRO A 7 4.86 -11.41 -3.13
CA PRO A 7 4.05 -11.80 -1.97
C PRO A 7 2.72 -12.42 -2.38
N ILE A 8 2.34 -12.29 -3.63
CA ILE A 8 1.06 -12.77 -4.17
C ILE A 8 1.27 -13.20 -5.62
N ALA A 9 0.57 -14.26 -6.05
CA ALA A 9 0.60 -14.70 -7.45
C ALA A 9 -0.32 -13.81 -8.30
N GLY A 10 0.15 -13.39 -9.48
CA GLY A 10 -0.61 -12.53 -10.38
C GLY A 10 0.23 -11.88 -11.47
N TRP A 11 -0.34 -10.89 -12.14
CA TRP A 11 0.31 -10.11 -13.18
C TRP A 11 0.97 -8.88 -12.57
N CYS A 12 2.28 -8.73 -12.73
CA CYS A 12 3.04 -7.61 -12.16
C CYS A 12 3.06 -6.42 -13.13
N VAL A 13 2.69 -5.24 -12.63
CA VAL A 13 2.64 -3.97 -13.38
C VAL A 13 3.41 -2.87 -12.65
N PRO A 14 3.83 -1.81 -13.35
CA PRO A 14 4.36 -0.61 -12.71
C PRO A 14 3.28 0.14 -11.92
N LEU A 15 3.70 0.97 -10.94
CA LEU A 15 2.76 1.69 -10.07
C LEU A 15 1.87 2.70 -10.80
N ASP A 16 2.31 3.26 -11.93
CA ASP A 16 1.56 4.23 -12.71
C ASP A 16 0.30 3.66 -13.38
N GLU A 17 0.19 2.33 -13.48
CA GLU A 17 -1.02 1.63 -13.91
C GLU A 17 -2.06 1.45 -12.78
N VAL A 18 -1.70 1.71 -11.51
CA VAL A 18 -2.65 1.60 -10.39
C VAL A 18 -3.68 2.73 -10.48
N PRO A 19 -5.00 2.45 -10.44
CA PRO A 19 -6.04 3.46 -10.58
C PRO A 19 -6.23 4.32 -9.31
N ASP A 20 -5.13 4.81 -8.75
CA ASP A 20 -5.08 5.67 -7.57
C ASP A 20 -3.86 6.57 -7.62
N ALA A 21 -4.08 7.87 -7.50
CA ALA A 21 -3.02 8.87 -7.63
C ALA A 21 -1.93 8.79 -6.56
N ALA A 22 -2.23 8.30 -5.35
CA ALA A 22 -1.23 8.17 -4.30
C ALA A 22 -0.23 7.06 -4.61
N PHE A 23 -0.69 5.98 -5.25
CA PHE A 23 0.15 4.90 -5.74
C PHE A 23 0.80 5.25 -7.07
N ALA A 24 0.00 5.65 -8.08
CA ALA A 24 0.49 5.94 -9.43
C ALA A 24 1.57 7.03 -9.48
N LYS A 25 1.52 8.01 -8.56
CA LYS A 25 2.52 9.08 -8.44
C LYS A 25 3.60 8.79 -7.39
N ALA A 26 3.72 7.52 -6.95
CA ALA A 26 4.68 7.07 -5.94
C ALA A 26 4.74 7.96 -4.68
N MET A 27 3.59 8.54 -4.25
CA MET A 27 3.55 9.42 -3.07
C MET A 27 3.84 8.66 -1.77
N LEU A 28 3.59 7.35 -1.74
CA LEU A 28 3.87 6.45 -0.62
C LEU A 28 5.30 5.92 -0.63
N GLY A 29 5.96 5.97 -1.78
CA GLY A 29 7.26 5.40 -2.07
C GLY A 29 7.27 4.68 -3.41
N ASP A 30 8.44 4.20 -3.83
CA ASP A 30 8.62 3.45 -5.06
C ASP A 30 8.23 1.98 -4.88
N GLY A 31 7.80 1.32 -5.96
CA GLY A 31 7.33 -0.06 -5.89
C GLY A 31 6.79 -0.59 -7.21
N VAL A 32 6.04 -1.67 -7.08
CA VAL A 32 5.27 -2.29 -8.17
C VAL A 32 3.88 -2.66 -7.65
N ALA A 33 2.96 -3.00 -8.56
CA ALA A 33 1.69 -3.60 -8.17
C ALA A 33 1.54 -4.99 -8.82
N VAL A 34 0.82 -5.88 -8.13
CA VAL A 34 0.46 -7.19 -8.68
C VAL A 34 -1.06 -7.25 -8.77
N ASP A 35 -1.59 -7.53 -9.97
CA ASP A 35 -3.01 -7.87 -10.16
C ASP A 35 -3.19 -9.36 -9.82
N PRO A 36 -3.84 -9.68 -8.66
CA PRO A 36 -3.76 -11.01 -8.08
C PRO A 36 -4.69 -12.02 -8.74
N VAL A 37 -4.22 -13.26 -8.81
CA VAL A 37 -5.01 -14.45 -9.15
C VAL A 37 -5.13 -15.42 -7.96
N SER A 38 -4.57 -15.06 -6.82
CA SER A 38 -4.58 -15.84 -5.58
C SER A 38 -5.12 -15.00 -4.42
N PRO A 39 -5.90 -15.58 -3.49
CA PRO A 39 -6.43 -14.87 -2.33
C PRO A 39 -5.44 -14.77 -1.15
N GLU A 40 -4.21 -15.21 -1.31
CA GLU A 40 -3.24 -15.34 -0.23
C GLU A 40 -2.07 -14.37 -0.41
N LEU A 41 -1.82 -13.57 0.60
CA LEU A 41 -0.66 -12.67 0.69
C LEU A 41 0.38 -13.26 1.64
N ARG A 42 1.62 -13.39 1.19
CA ARG A 42 2.75 -13.98 1.91
C ARG A 42 3.87 -12.97 2.15
N ALA A 43 4.74 -13.25 3.12
CA ALA A 43 5.89 -12.41 3.40
C ALA A 43 6.87 -12.39 2.22
N PRO A 44 7.23 -11.19 1.69
CA PRO A 44 8.15 -11.06 0.55
C PRO A 44 9.62 -11.22 0.94
N CYS A 45 9.93 -11.21 2.23
CA CYS A 45 11.27 -11.41 2.78
C CYS A 45 11.17 -11.71 4.28
N ASP A 46 12.29 -12.09 4.89
CA ASP A 46 12.41 -12.18 6.35
C ASP A 46 12.30 -10.78 6.97
N GLY A 47 11.60 -10.69 8.11
CA GLY A 47 11.45 -9.40 8.78
C GLY A 47 10.50 -9.40 9.96
N GLU A 48 10.09 -8.19 10.36
CA GLU A 48 9.16 -7.94 11.46
C GLU A 48 7.93 -7.16 10.95
N ILE A 49 6.74 -7.57 11.35
CA ILE A 49 5.50 -6.85 11.06
C ILE A 49 5.45 -5.57 11.90
N ILE A 50 5.59 -4.42 11.26
CA ILE A 50 5.62 -3.12 11.95
C ILE A 50 4.26 -2.43 12.01
N SER A 51 3.33 -2.82 11.13
CA SER A 51 1.96 -2.29 11.12
C SER A 51 0.97 -3.27 10.51
N VAL A 52 -0.25 -3.30 11.03
CA VAL A 52 -1.44 -3.91 10.42
C VAL A 52 -2.54 -2.86 10.44
N ALA A 53 -3.12 -2.56 9.28
CA ALA A 53 -4.20 -1.59 9.16
C ALA A 53 -5.45 -2.06 9.93
N ALA A 54 -6.19 -1.12 10.54
CA ALA A 54 -7.41 -1.45 11.29
C ALA A 54 -8.47 -2.15 10.42
N ALA A 55 -8.57 -1.79 9.14
CA ALA A 55 -9.43 -2.43 8.14
C ALA A 55 -8.78 -3.66 7.48
N ARG A 56 -7.67 -4.18 8.01
CA ARG A 56 -7.03 -5.46 7.66
C ARG A 56 -6.59 -5.62 6.20
N HIS A 57 -6.78 -4.63 5.34
CA HIS A 57 -6.46 -4.66 3.91
C HIS A 57 -4.98 -4.36 3.61
N ALA A 58 -4.24 -3.85 4.58
CA ALA A 58 -2.84 -3.46 4.41
C ALA A 58 -2.02 -3.81 5.65
N LEU A 59 -0.76 -4.14 5.42
CA LEU A 59 0.23 -4.35 6.47
C LEU A 59 1.60 -3.82 6.01
N ALA A 60 2.48 -3.54 6.96
CA ALA A 60 3.85 -3.16 6.68
C ALA A 60 4.82 -4.08 7.41
N LEU A 61 5.86 -4.48 6.68
CA LEU A 61 6.96 -5.33 7.10
C LEU A 61 8.25 -4.52 7.08
N ARG A 62 9.08 -4.66 8.10
CA ARG A 62 10.47 -4.19 8.08
C ARG A 62 11.38 -5.38 7.84
N SER A 63 12.12 -5.36 6.74
CA SER A 63 13.10 -6.40 6.41
C SER A 63 14.26 -6.41 7.41
N SER A 64 15.06 -7.47 7.40
CA SER A 64 16.30 -7.58 8.19
C SER A 64 17.33 -6.49 7.84
N THR A 65 17.29 -5.93 6.63
CA THR A 65 18.14 -4.81 6.20
C THR A 65 17.56 -3.43 6.56
N GLY A 66 16.34 -3.37 7.12
CA GLY A 66 15.67 -2.15 7.54
C GLY A 66 14.81 -1.50 6.45
N ALA A 67 14.60 -2.14 5.29
CA ALA A 67 13.63 -1.67 4.31
C ALA A 67 12.19 -1.82 4.85
N GLU A 68 11.40 -0.77 4.73
CA GLU A 68 9.99 -0.77 5.12
C GLU A 68 9.10 -1.01 3.90
N ILE A 69 8.44 -2.16 3.88
CA ILE A 69 7.65 -2.65 2.76
C ILE A 69 6.18 -2.58 3.13
N LEU A 70 5.43 -1.76 2.43
CA LEU A 70 3.97 -1.70 2.52
C LEU A 70 3.36 -2.67 1.51
N LEU A 71 2.50 -3.55 1.99
CA LEU A 71 1.66 -4.46 1.21
C LEU A 71 0.21 -3.99 1.35
N HIS A 72 -0.45 -3.64 0.25
CA HIS A 72 -1.80 -3.07 0.28
C HIS A 72 -2.69 -3.85 -0.68
N VAL A 73 -3.63 -4.63 -0.16
CA VAL A 73 -4.51 -5.49 -0.96
C VAL A 73 -5.69 -4.71 -1.52
N GLY A 74 -5.74 -4.62 -2.84
CA GLY A 74 -6.76 -3.87 -3.58
C GLY A 74 -6.69 -2.36 -3.38
N ILE A 75 -7.51 -1.63 -4.10
CA ILE A 75 -7.61 -0.16 -4.04
C ILE A 75 -8.98 0.21 -3.46
N ASP A 76 -9.04 1.21 -2.58
CA ASP A 76 -10.22 1.66 -1.82
C ASP A 76 -10.84 0.60 -0.89
N THR A 77 -10.14 -0.48 -0.62
CA THR A 77 -10.57 -1.60 0.22
C THR A 77 -10.67 -1.26 1.72
N VAL A 78 -10.21 -0.08 2.13
CA VAL A 78 -10.45 0.46 3.48
C VAL A 78 -11.95 0.56 3.80
N ALA A 79 -12.80 0.82 2.80
CA ALA A 79 -14.25 0.92 2.90
C ALA A 79 -14.92 -0.40 3.34
N LEU A 80 -14.25 -1.55 3.13
CA LEU A 80 -14.72 -2.86 3.59
C LEU A 80 -14.69 -3.02 5.12
N GLY A 81 -14.02 -2.11 5.86
CA GLY A 81 -13.95 -2.17 7.32
C GLY A 81 -13.29 -3.44 7.88
N GLY A 82 -12.64 -4.23 7.03
CA GLY A 82 -12.03 -5.51 7.38
C GLY A 82 -12.85 -6.74 6.98
N GLU A 83 -14.02 -6.55 6.41
CA GLU A 83 -14.81 -7.66 5.88
C GLU A 83 -14.13 -8.30 4.67
N GLY A 84 -14.09 -9.63 4.63
CA GLY A 84 -13.41 -10.39 3.59
C GLY A 84 -11.90 -10.49 3.77
N PHE A 85 -11.31 -9.96 4.87
CA PHE A 85 -9.89 -10.08 5.19
C PHE A 85 -9.66 -10.88 6.47
N GLN A 86 -8.78 -11.87 6.40
CA GLN A 86 -8.31 -12.64 7.54
C GLN A 86 -6.79 -12.47 7.69
N VAL A 87 -6.37 -11.73 8.70
CA VAL A 87 -4.95 -11.50 9.00
C VAL A 87 -4.44 -12.61 9.91
N HIS A 88 -3.25 -13.16 9.58
CA HIS A 88 -2.62 -14.28 10.31
C HIS A 88 -1.49 -13.81 11.22
N VAL A 89 -1.12 -12.54 11.17
CA VAL A 89 -0.02 -11.93 11.91
C VAL A 89 -0.47 -10.69 12.66
N ARG A 90 0.33 -10.23 13.61
CA ARG A 90 0.14 -8.99 14.36
C ARG A 90 1.43 -8.18 14.39
N LYS A 91 1.31 -6.91 14.71
CA LYS A 91 2.47 -6.04 14.91
C LYS A 91 3.43 -6.64 15.95
N GLY A 92 4.72 -6.68 15.61
CA GLY A 92 5.80 -7.25 16.39
C GLY A 92 6.14 -8.71 16.05
N ASP A 93 5.30 -9.40 15.28
CA ASP A 93 5.60 -10.76 14.86
C ASP A 93 6.79 -10.78 13.89
N ARG A 94 7.68 -11.75 14.06
CA ARG A 94 8.76 -12.06 13.13
C ARG A 94 8.27 -13.08 12.12
N VAL A 95 8.53 -12.83 10.86
CA VAL A 95 8.13 -13.67 9.73
C VAL A 95 9.33 -14.01 8.86
N ARG A 96 9.25 -15.16 8.20
CA ARG A 96 10.17 -15.58 7.15
C ARG A 96 9.54 -15.37 5.78
N ALA A 97 10.37 -15.23 4.77
CA ALA A 97 9.92 -15.22 3.38
C ALA A 97 8.99 -16.41 3.09
N GLY A 98 7.81 -16.13 2.53
CA GLY A 98 6.80 -17.13 2.23
C GLY A 98 5.80 -17.44 3.35
N ASP A 99 5.99 -16.94 4.57
CA ASP A 99 5.00 -17.12 5.65
C ASP A 99 3.67 -16.44 5.28
N PRO A 100 2.50 -17.05 5.60
CA PRO A 100 1.20 -16.45 5.32
C PRO A 100 0.98 -15.21 6.20
N LEU A 101 0.63 -14.08 5.57
CA LEU A 101 0.37 -12.82 6.26
C LEU A 101 -1.12 -12.52 6.38
N LEU A 102 -1.83 -12.71 5.27
CA LEU A 102 -3.26 -12.48 5.22
C LEU A 102 -3.90 -13.26 4.07
N THR A 103 -5.16 -13.66 4.24
CA THR A 103 -6.02 -14.16 3.16
C THR A 103 -7.20 -13.23 2.97
N PHE A 104 -7.75 -13.18 1.75
CA PHE A 104 -8.87 -12.32 1.44
C PHE A 104 -9.83 -12.96 0.42
N ASP A 105 -11.07 -12.52 0.45
CA ASP A 105 -12.11 -12.92 -0.49
C ASP A 105 -11.94 -12.10 -1.78
N LEU A 106 -11.36 -12.74 -2.83
CA LEU A 106 -11.13 -12.13 -4.14
C LEU A 106 -12.40 -11.56 -4.76
N ASP A 107 -13.50 -12.32 -4.71
CA ASP A 107 -14.77 -11.91 -5.30
C ASP A 107 -15.35 -10.69 -4.59
N ARG A 108 -15.29 -10.68 -3.26
CA ARG A 108 -15.74 -9.56 -2.45
C ARG A 108 -14.93 -8.31 -2.72
N VAL A 109 -13.60 -8.42 -2.71
CA VAL A 109 -12.70 -7.30 -2.99
C VAL A 109 -12.88 -6.78 -4.40
N ALA A 110 -13.04 -7.67 -5.40
CA ALA A 110 -13.30 -7.29 -6.80
C ALA A 110 -14.63 -6.52 -6.99
N ARG A 111 -15.66 -6.85 -6.22
CA ARG A 111 -16.98 -6.20 -6.35
C ARG A 111 -17.09 -4.89 -5.58
N THR A 112 -16.30 -4.70 -4.55
CA THR A 112 -16.45 -3.58 -3.61
C THR A 112 -15.29 -2.59 -3.70
N GLY A 113 -14.07 -3.06 -3.99
CA GLY A 113 -12.91 -2.23 -4.22
C GLY A 113 -12.91 -1.59 -5.60
N LEU A 114 -12.10 -0.55 -5.78
CA LEU A 114 -11.86 0.06 -7.09
C LEU A 114 -11.04 -0.86 -8.01
N SER A 115 -10.14 -1.65 -7.44
CA SER A 115 -9.27 -2.59 -8.15
C SER A 115 -8.76 -3.66 -7.19
N LEU A 116 -8.44 -4.85 -7.72
CA LEU A 116 -7.71 -5.91 -6.99
C LEU A 116 -6.21 -5.65 -6.90
N MET A 117 -5.66 -4.75 -7.74
CA MET A 117 -4.23 -4.46 -7.75
C MET A 117 -3.68 -4.29 -6.35
N THR A 118 -2.61 -5.01 -6.06
CA THR A 118 -1.97 -5.10 -4.76
C THR A 118 -0.59 -4.44 -4.81
N PRO A 119 -0.48 -3.14 -4.46
CA PRO A 119 0.80 -2.45 -4.38
C PRO A 119 1.75 -3.06 -3.35
N VAL A 120 3.03 -3.17 -3.74
CA VAL A 120 4.19 -3.57 -2.92
C VAL A 120 5.19 -2.42 -2.98
N ILE A 121 5.31 -1.65 -1.91
CA ILE A 121 5.95 -0.34 -1.90
C ILE A 121 7.05 -0.26 -0.85
N ILE A 122 8.19 0.33 -1.21
CA ILE A 122 9.27 0.70 -0.31
C ILE A 122 9.01 2.12 0.20
N THR A 123 8.59 2.24 1.46
CA THR A 123 8.15 3.53 2.02
C THR A 123 9.28 4.42 2.54
N ASN A 124 10.48 3.85 2.76
CA ASN A 124 11.69 4.55 3.14
C ASN A 124 12.71 4.60 1.99
N GLY A 125 12.26 5.05 0.81
CA GLY A 125 13.04 5.13 -0.43
C GLY A 125 14.25 6.08 -0.37
N GLU A 126 14.39 6.91 0.67
CA GLU A 126 15.61 7.69 0.94
C GLU A 126 16.81 6.79 1.30
N ARG A 127 16.55 5.57 1.78
CA ARG A 127 17.57 4.57 2.14
C ARG A 127 17.70 3.44 1.14
N PHE A 128 16.70 3.22 0.30
CA PHE A 128 16.66 2.06 -0.57
C PHE A 128 16.20 2.46 -1.98
N ARG A 129 16.81 1.82 -2.98
CA ARG A 129 16.45 1.96 -4.39
C ARG A 129 16.05 0.62 -4.97
N ILE A 130 14.96 0.59 -5.71
CA ILE A 130 14.50 -0.59 -6.45
C ILE A 130 15.34 -0.75 -7.73
N ARG A 131 15.75 -2.00 -8.00
CA ARG A 131 16.45 -2.44 -9.19
C ARG A 131 15.76 -3.69 -9.73
N ASN A 132 15.90 -3.92 -11.03
CA ASN A 132 15.51 -5.17 -11.69
C ASN A 132 14.09 -5.63 -11.37
N ALA A 133 13.11 -4.71 -11.43
CA ALA A 133 11.70 -5.03 -11.18
C ALA A 133 11.16 -5.98 -12.27
N SER A 134 10.45 -7.01 -11.86
CA SER A 134 9.85 -8.04 -12.73
C SER A 134 8.50 -7.56 -13.30
N LEU A 135 8.52 -6.53 -14.14
CA LEU A 135 7.32 -5.92 -14.71
C LEU A 135 6.76 -6.68 -15.92
N ASN A 136 5.46 -6.48 -16.18
CA ASN A 136 4.72 -6.97 -17.36
C ASN A 136 4.85 -8.49 -17.56
N ARG A 137 4.75 -9.23 -16.45
CA ARG A 137 4.80 -10.69 -16.46
C ARG A 137 3.99 -11.32 -15.34
N SER A 138 3.57 -12.55 -15.55
CA SER A 138 2.96 -13.37 -14.50
C SER A 138 4.01 -13.83 -13.49
N LEU A 139 3.68 -13.74 -12.21
CA LEU A 139 4.50 -14.17 -11.08
C LEU A 139 3.73 -15.19 -10.23
N LYS A 140 4.47 -16.13 -9.65
CA LYS A 140 4.01 -17.02 -8.58
C LYS A 140 4.49 -16.49 -7.24
N HIS A 141 3.90 -16.96 -6.15
CA HIS A 141 4.45 -16.71 -4.82
C HIS A 141 5.93 -17.13 -4.78
N GLY A 142 6.78 -16.25 -4.26
CA GLY A 142 8.18 -16.52 -4.08
C GLY A 142 9.08 -16.27 -5.31
N ASP A 143 8.52 -15.96 -6.47
CA ASP A 143 9.32 -15.49 -7.61
C ASP A 143 10.02 -14.17 -7.26
N PRO A 144 11.22 -13.88 -7.79
CA PRO A 144 11.85 -12.58 -7.62
C PRO A 144 10.96 -11.45 -8.13
N LEU A 145 10.65 -10.47 -7.27
CA LEU A 145 9.82 -9.31 -7.62
C LEU A 145 10.69 -8.13 -8.02
N PHE A 146 11.63 -7.77 -7.17
CA PHE A 146 12.66 -6.76 -7.43
C PHE A 146 13.84 -6.91 -6.46
N GLU A 147 14.92 -6.23 -6.78
CA GLU A 147 16.10 -6.12 -5.92
C GLU A 147 16.11 -4.78 -5.20
N LEU A 148 16.60 -4.76 -3.94
CA LEU A 148 16.84 -3.55 -3.17
C LEU A 148 18.35 -3.28 -3.04
N GLU A 149 18.75 -2.11 -3.49
CA GLU A 149 20.04 -1.52 -3.24
C GLU A 149 19.94 -0.58 -2.05
N GLU A 150 20.71 -0.82 -0.99
CA GLU A 150 20.83 0.13 0.12
C GLU A 150 21.69 1.31 -0.32
N LEU A 151 21.16 2.51 -0.20
CA LEU A 151 21.88 3.75 -0.47
C LEU A 151 22.74 4.10 0.74
N SER A 152 23.95 4.55 0.52
CA SER A 152 24.82 5.05 1.61
C SER A 152 24.06 6.09 2.42
N ALA A 153 23.92 5.87 3.72
CA ALA A 153 23.16 6.73 4.62
C ALA A 153 23.66 8.17 4.55
N GLY A 154 22.87 9.06 3.97
CA GLY A 154 22.94 10.46 4.32
C GLY A 154 22.53 10.55 5.80
N ALA A 155 23.36 11.20 6.62
CA ALA A 155 23.22 11.30 8.08
C ALA A 155 21.77 11.60 8.46
N GLY A 156 21.11 10.63 9.10
CA GLY A 156 19.78 10.80 9.67
C GLY A 156 19.87 11.87 10.76
N GLY A 157 18.95 12.83 10.72
CA GLY A 157 18.93 13.98 11.59
C GLY A 157 18.97 13.61 13.06
N ASP A 158 19.77 14.36 13.80
CA ASP A 158 19.91 14.35 15.25
C ASP A 158 18.55 14.45 15.95
N ALA A 159 18.45 13.86 17.12
CA ALA A 159 17.30 14.01 18.00
C ALA A 159 17.08 15.51 18.26
N ALA A 160 15.93 16.01 17.86
CA ALA A 160 15.58 17.42 18.00
C ALA A 160 15.58 17.82 19.47
N THR A 161 16.42 18.80 19.83
CA THR A 161 16.52 19.39 21.18
C THR A 161 15.88 20.77 21.16
N GLY A 162 14.73 20.92 21.86
CA GLY A 162 14.03 22.20 21.99
C GLY A 162 12.65 22.04 22.65
N ALA A 163 12.09 23.13 23.14
CA ALA A 163 10.69 23.13 23.59
C ALA A 163 9.79 22.89 22.36
N PRO A 164 8.84 21.94 22.41
CA PRO A 164 8.01 21.63 21.27
C PRO A 164 7.05 22.78 20.96
N VAL A 165 6.91 23.14 19.69
CA VAL A 165 5.78 23.89 19.16
C VAL A 165 4.66 22.89 18.92
N VAL A 166 3.53 23.07 19.57
CA VAL A 166 2.42 22.11 19.55
C VAL A 166 1.19 22.80 18.95
N SER A 167 0.48 22.12 18.06
CA SER A 167 -0.82 22.58 17.56
C SER A 167 -1.90 22.46 18.66
N GLU A 168 -3.00 23.16 18.47
CA GLU A 168 -4.25 22.78 19.12
C GLU A 168 -4.64 21.33 18.77
N SER A 169 -5.53 20.73 19.59
CA SER A 169 -6.12 19.44 19.23
C SER A 169 -7.00 19.60 17.99
N LEU A 170 -6.80 18.71 17.01
CA LEU A 170 -7.52 18.71 15.74
C LEU A 170 -8.34 17.42 15.63
N VAL A 171 -9.61 17.55 15.27
CA VAL A 171 -10.44 16.40 14.95
C VAL A 171 -10.19 15.99 13.49
N VAL A 172 -9.91 14.71 13.26
CA VAL A 172 -9.77 14.17 11.90
C VAL A 172 -11.17 13.96 11.31
N ALA A 173 -11.58 14.86 10.41
CA ALA A 173 -12.92 14.83 9.80
C ALA A 173 -13.11 13.67 8.81
N HIS A 174 -12.03 13.21 8.14
CA HIS A 174 -12.08 12.16 7.13
C HIS A 174 -12.61 10.84 7.72
N ALA A 175 -13.70 10.28 7.14
CA ALA A 175 -14.44 9.13 7.67
C ALA A 175 -13.54 7.89 7.94
N HIS A 176 -12.55 7.62 7.08
CA HIS A 176 -11.62 6.51 7.23
C HIS A 176 -10.34 6.88 7.99
N GLY A 177 -10.24 8.11 8.53
CA GLY A 177 -9.08 8.57 9.30
C GLY A 177 -7.81 8.72 8.46
N ILE A 178 -6.65 8.50 9.10
CA ILE A 178 -5.33 8.60 8.44
C ILE A 178 -4.92 7.22 7.94
N HIS A 179 -5.39 6.86 6.73
CA HIS A 179 -4.97 5.69 5.97
C HIS A 179 -3.89 6.07 4.91
N ALA A 180 -3.65 5.24 3.89
CA ALA A 180 -2.55 5.38 2.95
C ALA A 180 -2.45 6.78 2.29
N ARG A 181 -3.53 7.29 1.67
CA ARG A 181 -3.53 8.59 0.97
C ARG A 181 -3.27 9.78 1.92
N PRO A 182 -4.03 9.97 3.03
CA PRO A 182 -3.72 11.00 4.01
C PRO A 182 -2.30 10.90 4.58
N ALA A 183 -1.86 9.70 4.93
CA ALA A 183 -0.51 9.48 5.45
C ALA A 183 0.57 9.88 4.43
N ALA A 184 0.37 9.56 3.13
CA ALA A 184 1.28 9.96 2.06
C ALA A 184 1.35 11.49 1.89
N LEU A 185 0.21 12.18 1.94
CA LEU A 185 0.15 13.64 1.86
C LEU A 185 0.92 14.29 3.01
N ILE A 186 0.64 13.85 4.23
CA ILE A 186 1.31 14.35 5.44
C ILE A 186 2.82 14.09 5.37
N ALA A 187 3.22 12.87 5.01
CA ALA A 187 4.63 12.50 4.91
C ALA A 187 5.37 13.30 3.84
N ARG A 188 4.73 13.59 2.71
CA ARG A 188 5.29 14.45 1.66
C ARG A 188 5.54 15.88 2.16
N ILE A 189 4.60 16.46 2.88
CA ILE A 189 4.79 17.80 3.49
C ILE A 189 5.97 17.75 4.48
N ALA A 190 5.97 16.76 5.38
CA ALA A 190 7.00 16.63 6.40
C ALA A 190 8.40 16.38 5.83
N LYS A 191 8.54 15.61 4.74
CA LYS A 191 9.83 15.34 4.07
C LYS A 191 10.47 16.60 3.49
N ASN A 192 9.67 17.60 3.13
CA ASN A 192 10.18 18.89 2.60
C ASN A 192 10.58 19.88 3.70
N LEU A 193 10.36 19.54 4.97
CA LEU A 193 10.75 20.40 6.09
C LEU A 193 12.17 20.07 6.58
N PRO A 194 12.98 21.05 7.01
CA PRO A 194 14.32 20.80 7.52
C PRO A 194 14.37 20.25 8.95
N TYR A 195 13.23 20.13 9.63
CA TYR A 195 13.06 19.69 11.01
C TYR A 195 12.05 18.56 11.13
N GLU A 196 12.11 17.83 12.26
CA GLU A 196 11.17 16.74 12.55
C GLU A 196 9.84 17.26 13.09
N ILE A 197 8.77 16.61 12.62
CA ILE A 197 7.40 16.79 13.15
C ILE A 197 6.85 15.42 13.53
N GLU A 198 6.13 15.39 14.64
CA GLU A 198 5.37 14.23 15.12
C GLU A 198 3.86 14.50 15.08
N ILE A 199 3.09 13.47 14.80
CA ILE A 199 1.65 13.42 15.04
C ILE A 199 1.41 12.54 16.25
N ARG A 200 0.66 13.06 17.21
CA ARG A 200 0.30 12.39 18.46
C ARG A 200 -1.18 12.12 18.49
N ALA A 201 -1.54 10.89 18.82
CA ALA A 201 -2.93 10.46 18.98
C ALA A 201 -3.00 9.32 19.99
N ARG A 202 -4.00 9.35 20.87
CA ARG A 202 -4.26 8.24 21.82
C ARG A 202 -3.03 7.85 22.65
N GLY A 203 -2.24 8.81 23.11
CA GLY A 203 -1.03 8.56 23.90
C GLY A 203 0.15 7.98 23.14
N ARG A 204 0.07 7.89 21.80
CA ARG A 204 1.13 7.40 20.91
C ARG A 204 1.59 8.54 20.00
N ALA A 205 2.84 8.44 19.52
CA ALA A 205 3.43 9.39 18.61
C ALA A 205 4.00 8.68 17.37
N ALA A 206 3.97 9.37 16.23
CA ALA A 206 4.57 8.92 14.98
C ALA A 206 5.28 10.09 14.29
N ARG A 207 6.46 9.84 13.73
CA ARG A 207 7.17 10.80 12.88
C ARG A 207 6.33 11.07 11.63
N ALA A 208 6.06 12.34 11.35
CA ALA A 208 5.23 12.73 10.21
C ALA A 208 5.85 12.37 8.86
N ARG A 209 7.18 12.20 8.77
CA ARG A 209 7.88 11.76 7.56
C ARG A 209 7.65 10.28 7.21
N SER A 210 7.25 9.44 8.16
CA SER A 210 7.05 8.02 7.95
C SER A 210 5.57 7.69 7.72
N THR A 211 5.21 7.37 6.49
CA THR A 211 3.86 6.94 6.11
C THR A 211 3.41 5.72 6.94
N VAL A 212 4.29 4.76 7.13
CA VAL A 212 4.01 3.54 7.92
C VAL A 212 3.78 3.88 9.40
N ALA A 213 4.60 4.77 9.98
CA ALA A 213 4.42 5.19 11.37
C ALA A 213 3.08 5.91 11.57
N LEU A 214 2.70 6.78 10.63
CA LEU A 214 1.40 7.47 10.64
C LEU A 214 0.22 6.48 10.57
N MET A 215 0.26 5.53 9.64
CA MET A 215 -0.77 4.48 9.54
C MET A 215 -0.82 3.60 10.79
N SER A 216 0.34 3.36 11.42
CA SER A 216 0.44 2.56 12.66
C SER A 216 -0.24 3.20 13.88
N LEU A 217 -0.51 4.51 13.85
CA LEU A 217 -1.29 5.16 14.91
C LEU A 217 -2.75 4.69 14.91
N GLY A 218 -3.26 4.21 13.77
CA GLY A 218 -4.62 3.72 13.64
C GLY A 218 -5.68 4.81 13.86
N ILE A 219 -5.37 6.05 13.47
CA ILE A 219 -6.25 7.22 13.60
C ILE A 219 -7.49 7.02 12.73
N ARG A 220 -8.66 7.14 13.32
CA ARG A 220 -9.97 7.03 12.67
C ARG A 220 -10.62 8.38 12.51
N GLY A 221 -11.69 8.44 11.72
CA GLY A 221 -12.57 9.61 11.69
C GLY A 221 -13.12 9.90 13.08
N GLY A 222 -13.13 11.17 13.46
CA GLY A 222 -13.53 11.64 14.79
C GLY A 222 -12.44 11.60 15.86
N ASP A 223 -11.28 10.99 15.60
CA ASP A 223 -10.18 11.01 16.56
C ASP A 223 -9.52 12.39 16.62
N GLU A 224 -9.03 12.72 17.81
CA GLU A 224 -8.22 13.91 18.05
C GLU A 224 -6.74 13.61 17.81
N VAL A 225 -6.06 14.55 17.15
CA VAL A 225 -4.63 14.53 16.90
C VAL A 225 -3.98 15.84 17.30
N VAL A 226 -2.74 15.76 17.75
CA VAL A 226 -1.89 16.90 18.07
C VAL A 226 -0.62 16.80 17.24
N ILE A 227 -0.19 17.91 16.63
CA ILE A 227 1.00 18.00 15.83
C ILE A 227 2.07 18.70 16.65
N ALA A 228 3.25 18.11 16.76
CA ALA A 228 4.36 18.65 17.54
C ALA A 228 5.63 18.79 16.66
N GLY A 229 6.22 19.96 16.67
CA GLY A 229 7.55 20.22 16.09
C GLY A 229 8.53 20.62 17.19
N PHE A 230 9.80 20.26 17.07
CA PHE A 230 10.77 20.39 18.14
C PHE A 230 11.76 21.56 17.98
N GLU A 231 11.57 22.40 16.98
CA GLU A 231 12.39 23.57 16.73
C GLU A 231 11.55 24.85 16.71
N SER A 232 12.13 26.00 17.05
CA SER A 232 11.45 27.29 17.06
C SER A 232 10.83 27.65 15.69
N LYS A 233 11.39 27.16 14.59
CA LYS A 233 10.90 27.35 13.21
C LYS A 233 9.80 26.35 12.81
N ALA A 234 9.45 25.40 13.69
CA ALA A 234 8.49 24.34 13.37
C ALA A 234 7.05 24.82 13.25
N ALA A 235 6.73 26.04 13.72
CA ALA A 235 5.38 26.57 13.67
C ALA A 235 4.73 26.56 12.28
N THR A 236 5.50 26.91 11.24
CA THR A 236 5.03 26.88 9.85
C THR A 236 4.69 25.46 9.39
N GLY A 237 5.54 24.48 9.72
CA GLY A 237 5.32 23.09 9.35
C GLY A 237 4.18 22.46 10.15
N VAL A 238 4.05 22.78 11.44
CA VAL A 238 2.90 22.38 12.27
C VAL A 238 1.60 22.92 11.67
N ALA A 239 1.56 24.20 11.27
CA ALA A 239 0.41 24.81 10.64
C ALA A 239 0.07 24.16 9.28
N ALA A 240 1.08 23.90 8.44
CA ALA A 240 0.86 23.28 7.13
C ALA A 240 0.30 21.85 7.23
N ILE A 241 0.79 21.06 8.18
CA ILE A 241 0.25 19.71 8.42
C ILE A 241 -1.15 19.79 9.04
N ALA A 242 -1.39 20.73 9.95
CA ALA A 242 -2.72 20.96 10.53
C ALA A 242 -3.75 21.31 9.45
N GLU A 243 -3.39 22.19 8.54
CA GLU A 243 -4.24 22.53 7.38
C GLU A 243 -4.49 21.32 6.47
N ALA A 244 -3.46 20.55 6.17
CA ALA A 244 -3.62 19.33 5.39
C ALA A 244 -4.59 18.34 6.05
N ILE A 245 -4.53 18.17 7.38
CA ILE A 245 -5.44 17.29 8.11
C ILE A 245 -6.88 17.81 8.09
N ARG A 246 -7.11 19.14 8.23
CA ARG A 246 -8.44 19.74 8.13
C ARG A 246 -9.05 19.57 6.73
N ASN A 247 -8.21 19.58 5.69
CA ASN A 247 -8.65 19.55 4.29
C ASN A 247 -8.66 18.12 3.69
N LEU A 248 -8.51 17.07 4.50
CA LEU A 248 -8.46 15.68 4.00
C LEU A 248 -9.71 15.27 3.19
N GLU A 249 -10.89 15.78 3.51
CA GLU A 249 -12.12 15.49 2.76
C GLU A 249 -12.11 16.11 1.35
N ALA A 250 -11.58 17.33 1.20
CA ALA A 250 -11.48 18.00 -0.10
C ALA A 250 -10.52 17.28 -1.05
N VAL A 251 -9.46 16.67 -0.50
CA VAL A 251 -8.49 15.89 -1.28
C VAL A 251 -9.07 14.55 -1.74
N ALA A 252 -9.93 13.94 -0.94
CA ALA A 252 -10.61 12.68 -1.29
C ALA A 252 -11.63 12.88 -2.43
N ALA A 253 -12.28 14.04 -2.51
CA ALA A 253 -13.29 14.35 -3.53
C ALA A 253 -12.70 14.66 -4.93
N HIS A 254 -11.39 14.88 -5.04
CA HIS A 254 -10.69 15.21 -6.31
C HIS A 254 -9.93 14.05 -6.95
N ALA A 255 -10.18 12.81 -6.53
CA ALA A 255 -9.72 11.64 -7.29
C ALA A 255 -10.51 11.59 -8.60
N PRO A 256 -9.86 11.62 -9.80
CA PRO A 256 -10.58 11.49 -11.05
C PRO A 256 -11.31 10.14 -11.05
N ALA A 257 -12.60 10.17 -11.44
CA ALA A 257 -13.36 8.95 -11.66
C ALA A 257 -12.58 8.05 -12.63
N PRO A 258 -12.52 6.73 -12.39
CA PRO A 258 -11.81 5.82 -13.27
C PRO A 258 -12.39 5.96 -14.68
N ALA A 259 -11.51 6.15 -15.67
CA ALA A 259 -11.90 6.03 -17.07
C ALA A 259 -12.49 4.62 -17.22
N ALA A 260 -13.76 4.53 -17.62
CA ALA A 260 -14.40 3.26 -17.86
C ALA A 260 -13.57 2.51 -18.92
N VAL A 261 -12.87 1.48 -18.50
CA VAL A 261 -12.21 0.53 -19.39
C VAL A 261 -13.36 -0.16 -20.12
N ALA A 262 -13.58 0.19 -21.39
CA ALA A 262 -14.52 -0.52 -22.24
C ALA A 262 -14.02 -1.96 -22.36
N VAL A 263 -14.66 -2.87 -21.63
CA VAL A 263 -14.45 -4.31 -21.82
C VAL A 263 -14.91 -4.60 -23.25
N PRO A 264 -14.05 -5.10 -24.15
CA PRO A 264 -14.49 -5.49 -25.47
C PRO A 264 -15.53 -6.58 -25.30
N VAL A 265 -16.77 -6.30 -25.71
CA VAL A 265 -17.85 -7.30 -25.73
C VAL A 265 -17.40 -8.42 -26.65
N ASN A 266 -17.16 -9.57 -26.07
CA ASN A 266 -16.70 -10.78 -26.74
C ASN A 266 -17.66 -11.11 -27.88
N THR A 267 -17.18 -11.11 -29.12
CA THR A 267 -17.91 -11.57 -30.29
C THR A 267 -18.33 -13.03 -30.06
N PRO A 268 -19.58 -13.42 -30.31
CA PRO A 268 -20.01 -14.79 -30.05
C PRO A 268 -19.18 -15.76 -30.90
N VAL A 269 -18.61 -16.74 -30.25
CA VAL A 269 -17.91 -17.86 -30.87
C VAL A 269 -18.86 -18.54 -31.84
N GLY A 270 -18.52 -18.49 -33.13
CA GLY A 270 -19.25 -19.12 -34.21
C GLY A 270 -19.46 -20.61 -34.01
N GLN A 271 -20.60 -21.06 -34.47
CA GLN A 271 -21.13 -22.40 -34.47
C GLN A 271 -20.06 -23.49 -34.67
N ILE A 272 -20.04 -24.46 -33.75
CA ILE A 272 -19.32 -25.72 -33.93
C ILE A 272 -20.06 -26.49 -35.03
N ALA A 273 -19.43 -26.63 -36.21
CA ALA A 273 -19.91 -27.45 -37.28
C ALA A 273 -19.96 -28.94 -36.82
N THR A 274 -21.14 -29.50 -36.82
CA THR A 274 -21.38 -30.90 -36.52
C THR A 274 -20.81 -31.75 -37.67
N LEU A 275 -19.65 -32.39 -37.47
CA LEU A 275 -19.12 -33.37 -38.40
C LEU A 275 -19.94 -34.65 -38.29
N HIS A 276 -20.83 -34.90 -39.27
CA HIS A 276 -21.42 -36.19 -39.48
C HIS A 276 -20.38 -37.23 -39.82
N ARG A 277 -20.18 -38.23 -38.94
CA ARG A 277 -19.47 -39.47 -39.24
C ARG A 277 -20.33 -40.31 -40.15
N THR A 278 -19.95 -40.43 -41.42
CA THR A 278 -20.42 -41.50 -42.29
C THR A 278 -19.62 -42.76 -42.04
N SER A 279 -20.26 -43.81 -41.56
CA SER A 279 -19.66 -45.12 -41.41
C SER A 279 -19.52 -45.80 -42.78
N PRO A 280 -18.41 -46.47 -43.13
CA PRO A 280 -18.34 -47.26 -44.32
C PRO A 280 -18.95 -48.65 -44.09
N THR A 281 -19.91 -48.98 -44.93
CA THR A 281 -20.55 -50.31 -45.05
C THR A 281 -19.54 -51.31 -45.56
N LEU A 282 -19.21 -52.37 -44.78
CA LEU A 282 -18.53 -53.56 -45.25
C LEU A 282 -19.50 -54.38 -46.10
N ARG A 283 -19.13 -54.56 -47.39
CA ARG A 283 -19.69 -55.63 -48.26
C ARG A 283 -18.77 -56.83 -48.19
N SER A 284 -19.38 -57.95 -47.78
CA SER A 284 -18.85 -59.29 -47.91
C SER A 284 -18.82 -59.75 -49.37
N GLN A 285 -17.73 -60.25 -49.84
CA GLN A 285 -17.53 -61.51 -50.63
C GLN A 285 -16.14 -62.00 -50.38
#